data_b01a88441a3e3d801f757a8d581f9feb
#
_entry.id   b01a88441a3e3d801f757a8d581f9feb
#
_cell.length_a   1.000
_cell.length_b   1.000
_cell.length_c   1.000
_cell.angle_alpha   90.00
_cell.angle_beta   90.00
_cell.angle_gamma   90.00
#
_symmetry.space_group_name_H-M   'P 1'
#
loop_
_entity.id
_entity.type
_entity.pdbx_description
1 polymer ?
#
loop_
_entity_poly.entity_id
_entity_poly.type
_entity_poly.pdbx_seq_one_letter_code
_entity_poly.pdbx_strand_id
1 'polypeptide(L)'
;MVTPLEIFSGFSVDDIAAAKSFYGDTLGLAISDGPMGNLDLELPSGGHVFIYPKPDHTPATFTILNLVVEDIDAAVDDLNSRGVATAIYDDPSLPTDEKGVLRGRAADQGPDIAWFRDPAGNVISVLQN
;
A
#
# COMPACT_ATOMS: atom_id res chain seq x y z
N MET A 1 10.84 -15.43 -26.71
CA MET A 1 10.12 -14.30 -26.15
C MET A 1 8.84 -14.77 -25.49
N VAL A 2 8.36 -14.06 -24.48
CA VAL A 2 7.13 -14.38 -23.76
C VAL A 2 6.01 -13.51 -24.36
N THR A 3 4.84 -14.11 -24.63
CA THR A 3 3.68 -13.39 -25.18
C THR A 3 2.50 -13.52 -24.20
N PRO A 4 2.48 -12.71 -23.13
CA PRO A 4 1.44 -12.85 -22.12
C PRO A 4 0.09 -12.34 -22.61
N LEU A 5 -0.98 -13.01 -22.18
CA LEU A 5 -2.37 -12.55 -22.40
C LEU A 5 -2.76 -11.52 -21.34
N GLU A 6 -2.15 -11.62 -20.15
CA GLU A 6 -2.45 -10.75 -19.02
C GLU A 6 -1.22 -10.67 -18.13
N ILE A 7 -1.05 -9.55 -17.45
CA ILE A 7 -0.01 -9.38 -16.44
C ILE A 7 -0.68 -8.83 -15.19
N PHE A 8 -0.44 -9.47 -14.07
CA PHE A 8 -0.86 -8.96 -12.76
C PHE A 8 0.22 -9.20 -11.73
N SER A 9 0.22 -8.40 -10.68
CA SER A 9 1.15 -8.53 -9.56
C SER A 9 0.49 -9.26 -8.40
N GLY A 10 1.29 -9.69 -7.43
CA GLY A 10 0.78 -10.34 -6.25
C GLY A 10 1.71 -10.21 -5.06
N PHE A 11 1.13 -10.37 -3.87
CA PHE A 11 1.91 -10.43 -2.65
C PHE A 11 1.22 -11.33 -1.62
N SER A 12 1.99 -11.78 -0.65
CA SER A 12 1.47 -12.66 0.39
C SER A 12 1.13 -11.91 1.67
N VAL A 13 0.25 -12.51 2.45
CA VAL A 13 -0.08 -12.11 3.81
C VAL A 13 -0.12 -13.35 4.69
N ASP A 14 -0.02 -13.18 5.99
CA ASP A 14 -0.12 -14.30 6.94
C ASP A 14 -1.56 -14.57 7.39
N ASP A 15 -2.44 -13.58 7.34
CA ASP A 15 -3.84 -13.67 7.74
C ASP A 15 -4.73 -13.00 6.71
N ILE A 16 -5.42 -13.82 5.90
CA ILE A 16 -6.23 -13.32 4.79
C ILE A 16 -7.46 -12.54 5.27
N ALA A 17 -8.05 -12.92 6.42
CA ALA A 17 -9.20 -12.20 6.97
C ALA A 17 -8.80 -10.80 7.45
N ALA A 18 -7.65 -10.68 8.10
CA ALA A 18 -7.10 -9.39 8.51
C ALA A 18 -6.78 -8.50 7.30
N ALA A 19 -6.22 -9.09 6.25
CA ALA A 19 -5.95 -8.38 5.00
C ALA A 19 -7.24 -7.87 4.35
N LYS A 20 -8.28 -8.69 4.29
CA LYS A 20 -9.57 -8.29 3.74
C LYS A 20 -10.16 -7.08 4.48
N SER A 21 -10.15 -7.11 5.80
CA SER A 21 -10.62 -5.99 6.61
C SER A 21 -9.78 -4.74 6.40
N PHE A 22 -8.47 -4.89 6.33
CA PHE A 22 -7.56 -3.75 6.17
C PHE A 22 -7.74 -3.07 4.80
N TYR A 23 -7.62 -3.83 3.72
CA TYR A 23 -7.70 -3.27 2.37
C TYR A 23 -9.12 -2.83 2.00
N GLY A 24 -10.13 -3.59 2.42
CA GLY A 24 -11.53 -3.30 2.10
C GLY A 24 -12.17 -2.29 3.02
N ASP A 25 -12.11 -2.53 4.33
CA ASP A 25 -12.82 -1.68 5.31
C ASP A 25 -11.99 -0.46 5.72
N THR A 26 -10.72 -0.67 6.08
CA THR A 26 -9.88 0.43 6.56
C THR A 26 -9.43 1.35 5.43
N LEU A 27 -8.91 0.81 4.32
CA LEU A 27 -8.47 1.61 3.19
C LEU A 27 -9.58 1.96 2.21
N GLY A 28 -10.69 1.22 2.23
CA GLY A 28 -11.81 1.47 1.32
C GLY A 28 -11.56 1.07 -0.14
N LEU A 29 -10.66 0.11 -0.37
CA LEU A 29 -10.34 -0.35 -1.71
C LEU A 29 -11.30 -1.45 -2.17
N ALA A 30 -11.37 -1.68 -3.49
CA ALA A 30 -12.22 -2.70 -4.09
C ALA A 30 -11.58 -4.08 -3.92
N ILE A 31 -12.04 -4.83 -2.93
CA ILE A 31 -11.56 -6.17 -2.57
C ILE A 31 -12.66 -7.19 -2.80
N SER A 32 -12.31 -8.33 -3.38
CA SER A 32 -13.22 -9.47 -3.53
C SER A 32 -12.50 -10.77 -3.17
N ASP A 33 -13.31 -11.78 -2.77
CA ASP A 33 -12.79 -13.12 -2.49
C ASP A 33 -12.52 -13.85 -3.78
N GLY A 34 -11.36 -14.49 -3.87
CA GLY A 34 -11.02 -15.37 -4.98
C GLY A 34 -11.31 -16.84 -4.69
N PRO A 35 -11.26 -17.70 -5.71
CA PRO A 35 -11.65 -19.12 -5.58
C PRO A 35 -10.67 -19.99 -4.82
N MET A 36 -9.45 -19.50 -4.57
CA MET A 36 -8.38 -20.29 -3.93
C MET A 36 -8.05 -19.78 -2.51
N GLY A 37 -9.01 -19.15 -1.82
CA GLY A 37 -8.76 -18.54 -0.52
C GLY A 37 -7.94 -17.25 -0.60
N ASN A 38 -7.78 -16.71 -1.78
CA ASN A 38 -7.08 -15.46 -2.05
C ASN A 38 -8.06 -14.28 -2.06
N LEU A 39 -7.49 -13.08 -2.12
CA LEU A 39 -8.24 -11.85 -2.40
C LEU A 39 -7.77 -11.29 -3.74
N ASP A 40 -8.68 -10.63 -4.44
CA ASP A 40 -8.37 -9.81 -5.60
C ASP A 40 -8.59 -8.34 -5.26
N LEU A 41 -7.56 -7.53 -5.41
CA LEU A 41 -7.63 -6.08 -5.31
C LEU A 41 -7.81 -5.52 -6.72
N GLU A 42 -8.96 -4.92 -6.98
CA GLU A 42 -9.21 -4.28 -8.28
C GLU A 42 -8.56 -2.90 -8.32
N LEU A 43 -7.82 -2.64 -9.38
CA LEU A 43 -7.13 -1.36 -9.57
C LEU A 43 -8.04 -0.36 -10.29
N PRO A 44 -8.06 0.93 -9.86
CA PRO A 44 -8.88 1.95 -10.52
C PRO A 44 -8.60 2.10 -12.01
N SER A 45 -7.36 1.85 -12.42
CA SER A 45 -6.92 1.96 -13.82
C SER A 45 -7.17 0.69 -14.63
N GLY A 46 -7.77 -0.35 -14.03
CA GLY A 46 -7.94 -1.68 -14.62
C GLY A 46 -6.87 -2.66 -14.17
N GLY A 47 -7.17 -3.94 -14.28
CA GLY A 47 -6.31 -4.99 -13.75
C GLY A 47 -6.55 -5.26 -12.27
N HIS A 48 -5.74 -6.13 -11.71
CA HIS A 48 -5.88 -6.54 -10.31
C HIS A 48 -4.54 -6.91 -9.69
N VAL A 49 -4.52 -6.98 -8.36
CA VAL A 49 -3.40 -7.51 -7.58
C VAL A 49 -3.91 -8.73 -6.80
N PHE A 50 -3.14 -9.82 -6.88
CA PHE A 50 -3.46 -11.08 -6.22
C PHE A 50 -2.86 -11.08 -4.81
N ILE A 51 -3.71 -11.21 -3.79
CA ILE A 51 -3.29 -11.26 -2.38
C ILE A 51 -3.57 -12.68 -1.89
N TYR A 52 -2.54 -13.39 -1.43
CA TYR A 52 -2.69 -14.79 -1.07
C TYR A 52 -2.14 -15.09 0.32
N PRO A 53 -2.74 -16.08 1.03
CA PRO A 53 -2.25 -16.49 2.33
C PRO A 53 -0.99 -17.35 2.16
N LYS A 54 0.03 -17.08 2.96
CA LYS A 54 1.28 -17.84 2.96
C LYS A 54 1.69 -18.10 4.40
N PRO A 55 1.69 -19.34 4.87
CA PRO A 55 1.95 -19.66 6.29
C PRO A 55 3.32 -19.17 6.78
N ASP A 56 4.33 -19.17 5.92
CA ASP A 56 5.67 -18.68 6.20
C ASP A 56 5.92 -17.29 5.61
N HIS A 57 4.87 -16.46 5.56
CA HIS A 57 4.97 -15.11 5.03
C HIS A 57 6.08 -14.31 5.71
N THR A 58 6.91 -13.66 4.88
CA THR A 58 7.89 -12.67 5.30
C THR A 58 7.57 -11.37 4.57
N PRO A 59 7.36 -10.26 5.29
CA PRO A 59 7.03 -9.00 4.64
C PRO A 59 8.18 -8.49 3.78
N ALA A 60 7.84 -7.86 2.66
CA ALA A 60 8.81 -7.20 1.81
C ALA A 60 9.42 -6.00 2.53
N THR A 61 10.68 -5.73 2.27
CA THR A 61 11.37 -4.56 2.81
C THR A 61 11.22 -3.32 1.92
N PHE A 62 10.51 -3.47 0.82
CA PHE A 62 10.25 -2.42 -0.17
C PHE A 62 8.75 -2.20 -0.33
N THR A 63 8.38 -1.08 -0.93
CA THR A 63 6.98 -0.72 -1.17
C THR A 63 6.35 -1.66 -2.19
N ILE A 64 5.27 -2.35 -1.79
CA ILE A 64 4.56 -3.28 -2.66
C ILE A 64 3.39 -2.65 -3.41
N LEU A 65 2.81 -1.59 -2.87
CA LEU A 65 1.71 -0.83 -3.47
C LEU A 65 1.95 0.65 -3.28
N ASN A 66 1.66 1.43 -4.31
CA ASN A 66 1.73 2.88 -4.26
C ASN A 66 0.34 3.43 -4.61
N LEU A 67 -0.29 4.10 -3.65
CA LEU A 67 -1.62 4.68 -3.80
C LEU A 67 -1.49 6.15 -4.15
N VAL A 68 -1.77 6.50 -5.40
CA VAL A 68 -1.68 7.90 -5.85
C VAL A 68 -2.97 8.63 -5.50
N VAL A 69 -2.85 9.73 -4.78
CA VAL A 69 -3.98 10.54 -4.30
C VAL A 69 -3.86 11.99 -4.75
N GLU A 70 -4.98 12.72 -4.69
CA GLU A 70 -4.99 14.15 -5.03
C GLU A 70 -4.41 15.03 -3.92
N ASP A 71 -4.62 14.65 -2.66
CA ASP A 71 -4.22 15.42 -1.48
C ASP A 71 -3.63 14.49 -0.43
N ILE A 72 -2.30 14.50 -0.32
CA ILE A 72 -1.61 13.61 0.60
C ILE A 72 -1.86 13.98 2.07
N ASP A 73 -2.01 15.25 2.39
CA ASP A 73 -2.29 15.64 3.77
C ASP A 73 -3.63 15.11 4.23
N ALA A 74 -4.67 15.23 3.40
CA ALA A 74 -5.98 14.67 3.70
C ALA A 74 -5.92 13.14 3.82
N ALA A 75 -5.17 12.47 2.94
CA ALA A 75 -5.02 11.02 2.97
C ALA A 75 -4.30 10.54 4.24
N VAL A 76 -3.22 11.20 4.63
CA VAL A 76 -2.48 10.86 5.86
C VAL A 76 -3.34 11.10 7.10
N ASP A 77 -4.07 12.21 7.15
CA ASP A 77 -4.96 12.50 8.27
C ASP A 77 -6.07 11.44 8.38
N ASP A 78 -6.64 11.02 7.26
CA ASP A 78 -7.65 9.97 7.22
C ASP A 78 -7.09 8.62 7.70
N LEU A 79 -5.90 8.23 7.21
CA LEU A 79 -5.23 7.02 7.66
C LEU A 79 -5.00 7.03 9.18
N ASN A 80 -4.46 8.12 9.69
CA ASN A 80 -4.18 8.26 11.12
C ASN A 80 -5.48 8.21 11.95
N SER A 81 -6.56 8.80 11.46
CA SER A 81 -7.87 8.76 12.12
C SER A 81 -8.46 7.35 12.18
N ARG A 82 -8.07 6.47 11.26
CA ARG A 82 -8.49 5.07 11.20
C ARG A 82 -7.52 4.13 11.93
N GLY A 83 -6.56 4.68 12.66
CA GLY A 83 -5.60 3.90 13.43
C GLY A 83 -4.40 3.39 12.63
N VAL A 84 -4.22 3.87 11.40
CA VAL A 84 -3.06 3.51 10.57
C VAL A 84 -1.98 4.57 10.75
N ALA A 85 -0.87 4.17 11.38
CA ALA A 85 0.25 5.08 11.60
C ALA A 85 1.12 5.18 10.35
N THR A 86 1.36 6.40 9.88
CA THR A 86 2.34 6.64 8.83
C THR A 86 3.74 6.58 9.42
N ALA A 87 4.66 5.90 8.73
CA ALA A 87 6.02 5.68 9.22
C ALA A 87 6.82 6.98 9.19
N ILE A 88 7.46 7.30 10.32
CA ILE A 88 8.37 8.43 10.42
C ILE A 88 9.79 7.88 10.40
N TYR A 89 10.56 8.28 9.40
CA TYR A 89 11.94 7.85 9.23
C TYR A 89 12.89 8.95 9.73
N ASP A 90 13.78 8.57 10.63
CA ASP A 90 14.85 9.43 11.13
C ASP A 90 16.17 9.16 10.36
N ASP A 91 16.05 9.09 9.05
CA ASP A 91 17.13 8.82 8.12
C ASP A 91 17.36 10.07 7.26
N PRO A 92 18.56 10.65 7.23
CA PRO A 92 18.86 11.83 6.41
C PRO A 92 18.59 11.62 4.91
N SER A 93 18.60 10.39 4.41
CA SER A 93 18.25 10.07 3.03
C SER A 93 16.76 10.03 2.78
N LEU A 94 15.93 9.96 3.85
CA LEU A 94 14.47 9.94 3.81
C LEU A 94 13.90 10.89 4.86
N PRO A 95 14.11 12.22 4.71
CA PRO A 95 13.68 13.20 5.72
C PRO A 95 12.17 13.40 5.67
N THR A 96 11.43 12.66 6.50
CA THR A 96 9.98 12.80 6.66
C THR A 96 9.65 13.88 7.70
N ASP A 97 8.50 14.55 7.52
CA ASP A 97 7.98 15.51 8.49
C ASP A 97 7.28 14.82 9.67
N GLU A 98 6.64 15.59 10.55
CA GLU A 98 5.94 15.07 11.74
C GLU A 98 4.74 14.17 11.38
N LYS A 99 4.23 14.27 10.17
CA LYS A 99 3.14 13.41 9.65
C LYS A 99 3.66 12.17 8.94
N GLY A 100 4.97 12.03 8.83
CA GLY A 100 5.62 10.95 8.10
C GLY A 100 5.71 11.19 6.60
N VAL A 101 5.52 12.42 6.14
CA VAL A 101 5.53 12.76 4.71
C VAL A 101 6.90 13.25 4.28
N LEU A 102 7.45 12.63 3.24
CA LEU A 102 8.63 13.12 2.52
C LEU A 102 8.14 14.12 1.47
N ARG A 103 8.49 15.40 1.65
CA ARG A 103 8.01 16.52 0.81
C ARG A 103 8.89 16.70 -0.43
N GLY A 104 8.80 15.74 -1.37
CA GLY A 104 9.61 15.79 -2.59
C GLY A 104 9.23 16.89 -3.56
N ARG A 105 7.93 17.23 -3.65
CA ARG A 105 7.43 18.24 -4.60
C ARG A 105 8.03 19.64 -4.35
N ALA A 106 8.10 20.05 -3.09
CA ALA A 106 8.67 21.34 -2.73
C ALA A 106 10.16 21.45 -3.10
N ALA A 107 10.88 20.33 -3.08
CA ALA A 107 12.29 20.26 -3.44
C ALA A 107 12.53 19.89 -4.91
N ASP A 108 11.46 19.72 -5.71
CA ASP A 108 11.51 19.26 -7.09
C ASP A 108 12.26 17.92 -7.22
N GLN A 109 12.06 17.01 -6.26
CA GLN A 109 12.73 15.72 -6.15
C GLN A 109 11.76 14.54 -6.15
N GLY A 110 10.60 14.69 -6.81
CA GLY A 110 9.61 13.65 -6.91
C GLY A 110 8.32 13.98 -6.17
N PRO A 111 7.47 12.97 -5.90
CA PRO A 111 6.18 13.19 -5.25
C PRO A 111 6.35 13.49 -3.75
N ASP A 112 5.28 14.00 -3.15
CA ASP A 112 5.11 13.91 -1.71
C ASP A 112 4.63 12.50 -1.39
N ILE A 113 5.27 11.82 -0.45
CA ILE A 113 5.03 10.41 -0.19
C ILE A 113 5.10 10.09 1.31
N ALA A 114 4.21 9.20 1.76
CA ALA A 114 4.24 8.65 3.10
C ALA A 114 4.05 7.14 3.05
N TRP A 115 4.58 6.44 4.04
CA TRP A 115 4.55 4.99 4.10
C TRP A 115 3.79 4.50 5.32
N PHE A 116 3.16 3.35 5.18
CA PHE A 116 2.52 2.63 6.27
C PHE A 116 2.61 1.12 6.01
N ARG A 117 2.18 0.33 6.99
CA ARG A 117 2.23 -1.13 6.87
C ARG A 117 0.84 -1.72 6.93
N ASP A 118 0.64 -2.83 6.20
CA ASP A 118 -0.55 -3.65 6.38
C ASP A 118 -0.39 -4.54 7.63
N PRO A 119 -1.44 -5.28 8.05
CA PRO A 119 -1.35 -6.17 9.21
C PRO A 119 -0.27 -7.25 9.09
N ALA A 120 0.10 -7.64 7.88
CA ALA A 120 1.15 -8.64 7.62
C ALA A 120 2.56 -8.04 7.58
N GLY A 121 2.69 -6.71 7.78
CA GLY A 121 3.96 -6.00 7.77
C GLY A 121 4.43 -5.55 6.40
N ASN A 122 3.65 -5.76 5.34
CA ASN A 122 4.00 -5.28 4.00
C ASN A 122 3.99 -3.75 3.95
N VAL A 123 4.88 -3.17 3.17
CA VAL A 123 5.06 -1.71 3.07
C VAL A 123 4.23 -1.16 1.92
N ILE A 124 3.41 -0.15 2.23
CA ILE A 124 2.54 0.52 1.27
C ILE A 124 2.84 2.02 1.33
N SER A 125 2.75 2.70 0.21
CA SER A 125 2.85 4.15 0.17
C SER A 125 1.54 4.81 -0.26
N VAL A 126 1.35 6.03 0.20
CA VAL A 126 0.41 6.99 -0.36
C VAL A 126 1.22 8.16 -0.89
N LEU A 127 0.92 8.62 -2.10
CA LEU A 127 1.72 9.67 -2.73
C LEU A 127 0.89 10.62 -3.57
N GLN A 128 1.38 11.85 -3.67
CA GLN A 128 0.81 12.90 -4.51
C GLN A 128 1.90 13.40 -5.45
N ASN A 129 1.61 13.32 -6.74
CA ASN A 129 2.49 13.86 -7.80
C ASN A 129 2.39 15.39 -7.90
#